data_ac466acd9dfe9e51fa436340d20effee
#
_entry.id   ac466acd9dfe9e51fa436340d20effee
#
_cell.length_a   1.000
_cell.length_b   1.000
_cell.length_c   1.000
_cell.angle_alpha   90.00
_cell.angle_beta   90.00
_cell.angle_gamma   90.00
#
_symmetry.space_group_name_H-M   'P 1'
#
loop_
_entity.id
_entity.type
_entity.pdbx_description
1 polymer ?
#
loop_
_entity_poly.entity_id
_entity_poly.type
_entity_poly.pdbx_seq_one_letter_code
_entity_poly.pdbx_strand_id
1 'polypeptide(L)' 'MSCSINKKEVYSARYPKGTIVELTEPIDDKYSPKPAGSRFKVEYVDDALQLQGSWLAPASGSIAIAIEHDKFKVVS' A
#
# COMPACT_ATOMS: atom_id res chain seq x y z
N MET A 1 -26.05 19.35 4.99
CA MET A 1 -24.69 19.41 4.60
C MET A 1 -24.00 18.07 4.71
N SER A 2 -23.46 17.65 3.66
CA SER A 2 -22.75 16.40 3.72
C SER A 2 -21.27 16.67 3.93
N CYS A 3 -20.73 15.97 4.84
CA CYS A 3 -19.32 15.96 5.08
C CYS A 3 -18.77 14.76 4.35
N SER A 4 -18.57 14.87 3.07
CA SER A 4 -17.99 13.74 2.40
C SER A 4 -16.50 13.75 2.63
N ILE A 5 -16.05 12.75 3.34
CA ILE A 5 -14.63 12.55 3.59
C ILE A 5 -14.05 11.90 2.34
N ASN A 6 -13.07 12.57 1.75
CA ASN A 6 -12.35 12.02 0.62
C ASN A 6 -11.32 11.04 1.17
N LYS A 7 -11.60 9.75 1.04
CA LYS A 7 -10.71 8.71 1.56
C LYS A 7 -9.32 8.79 0.97
N LYS A 8 -9.21 9.18 -0.29
CA LYS A 8 -7.91 9.35 -0.93
C LYS A 8 -7.07 10.38 -0.20
N GLU A 9 -7.67 11.52 0.19
CA GLU A 9 -6.95 12.53 0.95
C GLU A 9 -6.52 12.02 2.31
N VAL A 10 -7.42 11.32 3.00
CA VAL A 10 -7.11 10.75 4.33
C VAL A 10 -5.95 9.78 4.23
N TYR A 11 -6.00 8.87 3.27
CA TYR A 11 -4.93 7.88 3.11
C TYR A 11 -3.64 8.52 2.60
N SER A 12 -3.74 9.54 1.74
CA SER A 12 -2.55 10.26 1.28
C SER A 12 -1.82 10.95 2.42
N ALA A 13 -2.57 11.47 3.38
CA ALA A 13 -1.98 12.08 4.57
C ALA A 13 -1.39 11.02 5.51
N ARG A 14 -2.03 9.85 5.59
CA ARG A 14 -1.56 8.76 6.44
C ARG A 14 -0.33 8.06 5.86
N TYR A 15 -0.27 7.95 4.54
CA TYR A 15 0.82 7.26 3.84
C TYR A 15 1.46 8.20 2.83
N PRO A 16 2.21 9.24 3.29
CA PRO A 16 2.84 10.17 2.37
C PRO A 16 3.97 9.50 1.61
N LYS A 17 4.42 10.15 0.55
CA LYS A 17 5.53 9.67 -0.26
C LYS A 17 6.73 9.37 0.63
N GLY A 18 7.31 8.20 0.42
CA GLY A 18 8.47 7.78 1.19
C GLY A 18 8.14 6.89 2.38
N THR A 19 6.85 6.74 2.71
CA THR A 19 6.44 5.83 3.78
C THR A 19 6.80 4.40 3.40
N ILE A 20 7.35 3.67 4.36
CA ILE A 20 7.65 2.24 4.18
C ILE A 20 6.61 1.44 4.95
N VAL A 21 5.96 0.52 4.27
CA VAL A 21 5.00 -0.39 4.89
C VAL A 21 5.49 -1.82 4.72
N GLU A 22 5.03 -2.69 5.61
CA GLU A 22 5.42 -4.10 5.58
C GLU A 22 4.14 -4.93 5.65
N LEU A 23 4.05 -5.93 4.78
CA LEU A 23 2.91 -6.83 4.78
C LEU A 23 2.90 -7.67 6.05
N THR A 24 1.75 -7.69 6.74
CA THR A 24 1.56 -8.56 7.90
C THR A 24 0.98 -9.90 7.50
N GLU A 25 0.36 -9.96 6.30
CA GLU A 25 -0.15 -11.19 5.71
C GLU A 25 0.25 -11.21 4.24
N PRO A 26 0.41 -12.40 3.65
CA PRO A 26 0.81 -12.45 2.25
C PRO A 26 -0.27 -11.93 1.32
N ILE A 27 0.15 -11.40 0.18
CA ILE A 27 -0.76 -11.05 -0.91
C ILE A 27 -0.79 -12.25 -1.84
N ASP A 28 -1.95 -12.85 -1.97
CA ASP A 28 -2.14 -14.03 -2.80
C ASP A 28 -2.55 -13.61 -4.21
N ASP A 29 -1.61 -13.01 -4.93
CA ASP A 29 -1.84 -12.58 -6.30
C ASP A 29 -1.39 -13.68 -7.26
N LYS A 30 -2.21 -13.97 -8.24
CA LYS A 30 -1.95 -15.05 -9.19
C LYS A 30 -0.64 -14.84 -9.96
N TYR A 31 -0.32 -13.60 -10.28
CA TYR A 31 0.84 -13.30 -11.12
C TYR A 31 2.03 -12.78 -10.33
N SER A 32 1.80 -12.23 -9.17
CA SER A 32 2.87 -11.58 -8.40
C SER A 32 2.62 -11.69 -6.91
N PRO A 33 2.63 -12.93 -6.38
CA PRO A 33 2.39 -13.12 -4.95
C PRO A 33 3.50 -12.48 -4.12
N LYS A 34 3.12 -11.95 -2.96
CA LYS A 34 4.06 -11.33 -2.03
C LYS A 34 3.94 -11.99 -0.67
N PRO A 35 5.02 -12.53 -0.11
CA PRO A 35 4.94 -13.13 1.22
C PRO A 35 4.80 -12.07 2.30
N ALA A 36 4.31 -12.49 3.47
CA ALA A 36 4.31 -11.62 4.64
C ALA A 36 5.74 -11.18 4.92
N GLY A 37 5.90 -9.94 5.37
CA GLY A 37 7.22 -9.37 5.60
C GLY A 37 7.76 -8.58 4.42
N SER A 38 7.13 -8.68 3.25
CA SER A 38 7.52 -7.86 2.11
C SER A 38 7.31 -6.39 2.41
N ARG A 39 8.25 -5.54 2.02
CA ARG A 39 8.18 -4.10 2.27
C ARG A 39 7.96 -3.33 0.99
N PHE A 40 7.28 -2.20 1.12
CA PHE A 40 6.86 -1.39 -0.01
C PHE A 40 7.08 0.08 0.32
N LYS A 41 7.68 0.80 -0.61
CA LYS A 41 7.90 2.24 -0.46
C LYS A 41 6.81 2.98 -1.21
N VAL A 42 6.02 3.76 -0.47
CA VAL A 42 4.87 4.48 -1.03
C VAL A 42 5.32 5.68 -1.84
N GLU A 43 4.76 5.83 -3.03
CA GLU A 43 4.92 7.04 -3.83
C GLU A 43 3.68 7.92 -3.74
N TYR A 44 2.51 7.34 -3.86
CA TYR A 44 1.25 8.06 -3.76
C TYR A 44 0.10 7.08 -3.56
N VAL A 45 -1.05 7.63 -3.21
CA VAL A 45 -2.31 6.87 -3.11
C VAL A 45 -3.13 7.21 -4.34
N ASP A 46 -3.62 6.20 -5.06
CA ASP A 46 -4.41 6.43 -6.27
C ASP A 46 -5.90 6.52 -5.97
N ASP A 47 -6.69 6.79 -7.02
CA ASP A 47 -8.14 6.95 -6.86
C ASP A 47 -8.85 5.66 -6.48
N ALA A 48 -8.22 4.52 -6.70
CA ALA A 48 -8.76 3.23 -6.32
C ALA A 48 -8.38 2.84 -4.89
N LEU A 49 -7.82 3.77 -4.12
CA LEU A 49 -7.36 3.57 -2.74
C LEU A 49 -6.32 2.46 -2.66
N GLN A 50 -5.35 2.54 -3.54
CA GLN A 50 -4.22 1.64 -3.55
C GLN A 50 -2.93 2.44 -3.35
N LEU A 51 -2.00 1.85 -2.61
CA LEU A 51 -0.67 2.44 -2.48
C LEU A 51 0.12 2.11 -3.73
N GLN A 52 0.57 3.14 -4.43
CA GLN A 52 1.41 3.00 -5.61
C GLN A 52 2.84 3.32 -5.22
N GLY A 53 3.79 2.59 -5.76
CA GLY A 53 5.19 2.80 -5.43
C GLY A 53 6.04 1.62 -5.87
N SER A 54 7.00 1.27 -5.03
CA SER A 54 7.98 0.24 -5.37
C SER A 54 8.14 -0.77 -4.25
N TRP A 55 8.23 -2.04 -4.61
CA TRP A 55 8.57 -3.09 -3.66
C TRP A 55 10.07 -3.03 -3.37
N LEU A 56 10.42 -3.22 -2.11
CA LEU A 56 11.83 -3.21 -1.69
C LEU A 56 12.36 -4.63 -1.76
N ALA A 57 13.63 -4.76 -2.15
CA ALA A 57 14.27 -6.07 -2.26
C ALA A 57 14.19 -6.81 -0.92
N PRO A 58 14.03 -8.15 -0.91
CA PRO A 58 14.02 -9.03 -2.09
C PRO A 58 12.69 -9.08 -2.83
N ALA A 59 11.66 -8.41 -2.35
CA ALA A 59 10.39 -8.37 -3.05
C ALA A 59 10.54 -7.56 -4.34
N SER A 60 9.78 -7.92 -5.36
CA SER A 60 9.80 -7.22 -6.63
C SER A 60 8.43 -7.35 -7.29
N GLY A 61 8.24 -6.61 -8.38
CA GLY A 61 6.98 -6.64 -9.09
C GLY A 61 6.33 -5.28 -9.10
N SER A 62 5.15 -5.20 -9.68
CA SER A 62 4.48 -3.93 -9.90
C SER A 62 3.05 -3.88 -9.36
N ILE A 63 2.64 -4.84 -8.54
CA ILE A 63 1.29 -4.77 -7.99
C ILE A 63 1.23 -3.73 -6.90
N ALA A 64 0.08 -3.07 -6.80
CA ALA A 64 -0.17 -2.08 -5.77
C ALA A 64 -0.73 -2.75 -4.53
N ILE A 65 -0.61 -2.06 -3.38
CA ILE A 65 -1.23 -2.54 -2.14
C ILE A 65 -2.62 -1.93 -2.04
N ALA A 66 -3.64 -2.77 -1.92
CA ALA A 66 -5.02 -2.31 -1.74
C ALA A 66 -5.22 -1.98 -0.26
N ILE A 67 -5.34 -0.69 0.04
CA ILE A 67 -5.34 -0.20 1.43
C ILE A 67 -6.42 -0.86 2.28
N GLU A 68 -7.59 -1.07 1.70
CA GLU A 68 -8.74 -1.60 2.46
C GLU A 68 -8.87 -3.12 2.37
N HIS A 69 -7.98 -3.80 1.67
CA HIS A 69 -8.05 -5.25 1.48
C HIS A 69 -6.80 -5.97 1.97
N ASP A 70 -5.64 -5.42 1.71
CA ASP A 70 -4.39 -6.05 2.10
C ASP A 70 -4.03 -5.69 3.53
N LYS A 71 -3.32 -6.57 4.21
CA LYS A 71 -2.92 -6.36 5.60
C LYS A 71 -1.46 -5.94 5.65
N PHE A 72 -1.23 -4.77 6.19
CA PHE A 72 0.13 -4.22 6.30
C PHE A 72 0.22 -3.27 7.49
N LYS A 73 1.45 -2.89 7.83
CA LYS A 73 1.71 -1.91 8.89
C LYS A 73 2.78 -0.94 8.41
N VAL A 74 2.75 0.26 8.95
CA VAL A 74 3.79 1.25 8.67
C VAL A 74 5.00 0.91 9.53
N VAL A 75 6.18 0.85 8.92
CA VAL A 75 7.42 0.55 9.64
C VAL A 75 8.44 1.68 9.58
N SER A 76 8.21 2.66 8.70
CA SER A 76 9.12 3.79 8.63
C SER A 76 8.48 5.03 8.00
#